data_871bddeb3c30b76af5b2ca205c8f6ba9
#
_entry.id   871bddeb3c30b76af5b2ca205c8f6ba9
#
_cell.length_a   1.000
_cell.length_b   1.000
_cell.length_c   1.000
_cell.angle_alpha   90.00
_cell.angle_beta   90.00
_cell.angle_gamma   90.00
#
_symmetry.space_group_name_H-M   'P 1'
#
loop_
_entity.id
_entity.type
_entity.pdbx_description
1 polymer ?
#
loop_
_entity_poly.entity_id
_entity_poly.type
_entity_poly.pdbx_seq_one_letter_code
_entity_poly.pdbx_strand_id
1 'polypeptide(L)'
;MNHTRSVIPADHREIAFVGAHLAGMPLNHELTERGGVFRGKTRTSGDYRLYALAGSVPPKPVLVCDPNAKGPGIEVEIWSLPLAGFADFVERIPQPLGIGKITLQDGRKVSGFLCEAVALEGATDITVHTGWRNYLA
;
A
#
# COMPACT_ATOMS: atom_id res chain seq x y z
N MET A 1 6.44 9.95 17.91
CA MET A 1 6.22 10.59 17.51
C MET A 1 5.21 10.88 17.18
N ASN A 2 4.93 11.03 17.64
CA ASN A 2 4.04 11.42 17.14
C ASN A 2 4.29 12.23 16.21
N HIS A 3 4.27 12.05 15.42
CA HIS A 3 4.51 13.03 14.50
C HIS A 3 3.28 13.77 14.21
N THR A 4 3.45 14.99 13.96
CA THR A 4 2.38 15.84 13.52
C THR A 4 2.17 15.56 12.05
N ARG A 5 0.94 15.19 11.71
CA ARG A 5 0.61 15.02 10.31
C ARG A 5 0.57 16.36 9.62
N SER A 6 1.16 16.42 8.45
CA SER A 6 0.99 17.57 7.58
C SER A 6 -0.47 17.68 7.17
N VAL A 7 -0.96 18.89 7.06
CA VAL A 7 -2.29 19.13 6.52
C VAL A 7 -2.27 18.75 5.04
N ILE A 8 -3.19 17.86 4.66
CA ILE A 8 -3.32 17.44 3.27
C ILE A 8 -4.13 18.50 2.53
N PRO A 9 -3.65 19.00 1.39
CA PRO A 9 -4.44 19.95 0.60
C PRO A 9 -5.81 19.36 0.26
N ALA A 10 -6.83 20.21 0.24
CA ALA A 10 -8.20 19.76 -0.01
C ALA A 10 -8.36 19.05 -1.35
N ASP A 11 -7.50 19.37 -2.32
CA ASP A 11 -7.52 18.76 -3.65
C ASP A 11 -6.58 17.58 -3.77
N HIS A 12 -6.14 17.01 -2.65
CA HIS A 12 -5.33 15.79 -2.60
C HIS A 12 -6.09 14.66 -1.94
N ARG A 13 -5.70 13.41 -2.26
CA ARG A 13 -6.19 12.21 -1.57
C ARG A 13 -5.00 11.32 -1.19
N GLU A 14 -5.08 10.71 -0.02
CA GLU A 14 -4.03 9.82 0.48
C GLU A 14 -4.24 8.40 -0.02
N ILE A 15 -3.12 7.72 -0.28
CA ILE A 15 -3.09 6.29 -0.57
C ILE A 15 -1.97 5.67 0.24
N ALA A 16 -2.22 4.48 0.82
CA ALA A 16 -1.19 3.69 1.51
C ALA A 16 -0.61 2.67 0.52
N PHE A 17 0.71 2.60 0.45
CA PHE A 17 1.42 1.68 -0.43
C PHE A 17 2.29 0.74 0.38
N VAL A 18 2.45 -0.50 -0.10
CA VAL A 18 3.20 -1.54 0.60
C VAL A 18 4.33 -2.15 -0.22
N GLY A 19 4.44 -1.83 -1.51
CA GLY A 19 5.34 -2.57 -2.37
C GLY A 19 5.99 -1.77 -3.49
N ALA A 20 5.66 -2.09 -4.73
CA ALA A 20 6.38 -1.57 -5.89
C ALA A 20 6.34 -0.04 -6.03
N HIS A 21 5.41 0.63 -5.36
CA HIS A 21 5.27 2.09 -5.41
C HIS A 21 5.99 2.81 -4.26
N LEU A 22 6.60 2.09 -3.33
CA LEU A 22 7.36 2.72 -2.24
C LEU A 22 8.51 3.55 -2.82
N ALA A 23 8.97 4.55 -2.06
CA ALA A 23 10.07 5.40 -2.48
C ALA A 23 11.28 4.54 -2.88
N GLY A 24 11.86 4.81 -4.05
CA GLY A 24 13.00 4.06 -4.57
C GLY A 24 12.66 2.74 -5.22
N MET A 25 11.40 2.32 -5.21
CA MET A 25 10.97 1.08 -5.85
C MET A 25 10.56 1.32 -7.31
N PRO A 26 10.47 0.25 -8.13
CA PRO A 26 10.33 0.39 -9.58
C PRO A 26 9.15 1.21 -10.06
N LEU A 27 8.03 1.25 -9.33
CA LEU A 27 6.84 1.99 -9.77
C LEU A 27 6.61 3.29 -9.01
N ASN A 28 7.56 3.71 -8.17
CA ASN A 28 7.39 4.97 -7.44
C ASN A 28 7.19 6.16 -8.38
N HIS A 29 7.79 6.11 -9.57
CA HIS A 29 7.64 7.18 -10.56
C HIS A 29 6.18 7.42 -10.96
N GLU A 30 5.33 6.41 -10.86
CA GLU A 30 3.90 6.60 -11.16
C GLU A 30 3.24 7.58 -10.21
N LEU A 31 3.77 7.69 -8.98
CA LEU A 31 3.28 8.66 -7.99
C LEU A 31 3.86 10.04 -8.25
N THR A 32 5.19 10.11 -8.39
CA THR A 32 5.86 11.40 -8.55
C THR A 32 5.47 12.10 -9.86
N GLU A 33 5.25 11.33 -10.93
CA GLU A 33 4.81 11.89 -12.21
C GLU A 33 3.41 12.47 -12.14
N ARG A 34 2.61 12.07 -11.14
CA ARG A 34 1.25 12.56 -10.96
C ARG A 34 1.13 13.60 -9.84
N GLY A 35 2.26 14.17 -9.45
CA GLY A 35 2.28 15.17 -8.39
C GLY A 35 2.21 14.58 -7.01
N GLY A 36 2.56 13.31 -6.84
CA GLY A 36 2.52 12.63 -5.56
C GLY A 36 3.51 13.21 -4.56
N VAL A 37 3.08 13.30 -3.31
CA VAL A 37 3.90 13.81 -2.21
C VAL A 37 3.94 12.77 -1.10
N PHE A 38 5.15 12.44 -0.65
CA PHE A 38 5.33 11.53 0.48
C PHE A 38 4.83 12.20 1.76
N ARG A 39 3.99 11.48 2.52
CA ARG A 39 3.39 12.01 3.74
C ARG A 39 3.89 11.32 5.01
N GLY A 40 4.50 10.16 4.91
CA GLY A 40 5.08 9.50 6.08
C GLY A 40 5.00 7.99 6.00
N LYS A 41 5.59 7.35 7.00
CA LYS A 41 5.58 5.90 7.17
C LYS A 41 4.75 5.55 8.38
N THR A 42 4.04 4.43 8.29
CA THR A 42 3.30 3.89 9.41
C THR A 42 3.12 2.39 9.21
N ARG A 43 2.20 1.79 9.93
CA ARG A 43 1.85 0.36 9.79
C ARG A 43 0.35 0.23 9.71
N THR A 44 -0.09 -0.87 9.11
CA THR A 44 -1.49 -1.27 9.20
C THR A 44 -1.80 -1.72 10.62
N SER A 45 -3.09 -1.91 10.91
CA SER A 45 -3.46 -2.65 12.12
C SER A 45 -2.92 -4.08 12.02
N GLY A 46 -2.98 -4.82 13.13
CA GLY A 46 -2.46 -6.19 13.17
C GLY A 46 -3.28 -7.21 12.41
N ASP A 47 -4.38 -6.79 11.75
CA ASP A 47 -5.30 -7.68 11.08
C ASP A 47 -4.98 -7.88 9.59
N TYR A 48 -3.73 -7.75 9.20
CA TYR A 48 -3.34 -7.86 7.79
C TYR A 48 -2.22 -8.88 7.59
N ARG A 49 -2.31 -9.59 6.47
CA ARG A 49 -1.24 -10.42 5.94
C ARG A 49 -0.70 -9.78 4.67
N LEU A 50 0.58 -10.04 4.40
CA LEU A 50 1.25 -9.59 3.19
C LEU A 50 1.64 -10.81 2.39
N TYR A 51 1.29 -10.82 1.09
CA TYR A 51 1.63 -11.90 0.18
C TYR A 51 2.45 -11.36 -0.98
N ALA A 52 3.50 -12.10 -1.35
CA ALA A 52 4.24 -11.81 -2.58
C ALA A 52 3.53 -12.51 -3.73
N LEU A 53 3.14 -11.77 -4.76
CA LEU A 53 2.43 -12.32 -5.91
C LEU A 53 3.35 -13.20 -6.74
N ALA A 54 2.79 -14.26 -7.32
CA ALA A 54 3.52 -15.11 -8.26
C ALA A 54 3.55 -14.45 -9.63
N GLY A 55 4.75 -14.40 -10.24
CA GLY A 55 4.90 -14.02 -11.64
C GLY A 55 4.65 -12.58 -12.01
N SER A 56 4.48 -11.67 -11.05
CA SER A 56 4.28 -10.27 -11.40
C SER A 56 5.61 -9.61 -11.82
N VAL A 57 5.52 -8.68 -12.78
CA VAL A 57 6.67 -7.91 -13.26
C VAL A 57 6.26 -6.43 -13.29
N PRO A 58 6.88 -5.56 -12.47
CA PRO A 58 7.86 -5.90 -11.44
C PRO A 58 7.23 -6.72 -10.32
N PRO A 59 8.03 -7.36 -9.45
CA PRO A 59 7.49 -8.07 -8.30
C PRO A 59 6.64 -7.17 -7.42
N LYS A 60 5.52 -7.69 -6.93
CA LYS A 60 4.57 -6.91 -6.13
C LYS A 60 4.03 -7.74 -4.98
N PRO A 61 3.81 -7.13 -3.82
CA PRO A 61 3.03 -7.75 -2.75
C PRO A 61 1.60 -7.25 -2.76
N VAL A 62 0.73 -7.95 -2.03
CA VAL A 62 -0.63 -7.50 -1.77
C VAL A 62 -0.97 -7.68 -0.29
N LEU A 63 -1.84 -6.79 0.20
CA LEU A 63 -2.39 -6.90 1.55
C LEU A 63 -3.71 -7.66 1.52
N VAL A 64 -3.91 -8.47 2.55
CA VAL A 64 -5.19 -9.16 2.76
C VAL A 64 -5.58 -8.94 4.22
N CYS A 65 -6.79 -8.43 4.45
CA CYS A 65 -7.31 -8.30 5.79
C CYS A 65 -7.67 -9.69 6.32
N ASP A 66 -7.05 -10.05 7.45
CA ASP A 66 -7.27 -11.35 8.06
C ASP A 66 -7.21 -11.16 9.59
N PRO A 67 -8.36 -11.19 10.27
CA PRO A 67 -8.39 -11.00 11.72
C PRO A 67 -7.55 -12.01 12.49
N ASN A 68 -7.23 -13.16 11.89
CA ASN A 68 -6.39 -14.16 12.53
C ASN A 68 -4.89 -13.84 12.45
N ALA A 69 -4.51 -12.84 11.68
CA ALA A 69 -3.10 -12.48 11.56
C ALA A 69 -2.49 -12.01 12.88
N LYS A 70 -3.19 -11.12 13.60
CA LYS A 70 -2.82 -10.67 14.94
C LYS A 70 -1.35 -10.35 15.11
N GLY A 71 -0.78 -9.66 14.14
CA GLY A 71 0.63 -9.34 14.13
C GLY A 71 0.90 -7.88 14.47
N PRO A 72 2.15 -7.44 14.25
CA PRO A 72 2.52 -6.04 14.51
C PRO A 72 2.04 -5.07 13.44
N GLY A 73 1.36 -5.54 12.40
CA GLY A 73 0.98 -4.72 11.27
C GLY A 73 2.05 -4.73 10.18
N ILE A 74 1.65 -4.29 9.00
CA ILE A 74 2.51 -4.27 7.81
C ILE A 74 2.97 -2.85 7.56
N GLU A 75 4.24 -2.66 7.27
CA GLU A 75 4.82 -1.34 7.00
C GLU A 75 4.24 -0.75 5.72
N VAL A 76 3.81 0.50 5.78
CA VAL A 76 3.25 1.21 4.64
C VAL A 76 3.86 2.60 4.53
N GLU A 77 3.81 3.15 3.32
CA GLU A 77 4.08 4.57 3.08
C GLU A 77 2.79 5.23 2.65
N ILE A 78 2.54 6.40 3.23
CA ILE A 78 1.38 7.21 2.85
C ILE A 78 1.86 8.27 1.87
N TRP A 79 1.21 8.32 0.72
CA TRP A 79 1.45 9.33 -0.31
C TRP A 79 0.13 10.03 -0.60
N SER A 80 0.18 11.30 -0.97
CA SER A 80 -1.01 12.01 -1.44
C SER A 80 -0.85 12.38 -2.89
N LEU A 81 -1.95 12.33 -3.64
CA LEU A 81 -1.99 12.71 -5.04
C LEU A 81 -3.04 13.80 -5.23
N PRO A 82 -2.78 14.78 -6.11
CA PRO A 82 -3.85 15.69 -6.56
C PRO A 82 -5.01 14.89 -7.12
N LEU A 83 -6.23 15.44 -7.05
CA LEU A 83 -7.43 14.70 -7.47
C LEU A 83 -7.33 14.12 -8.87
N ALA A 84 -6.84 14.89 -9.84
CA ALA A 84 -6.71 14.38 -11.21
C ALA A 84 -5.70 13.23 -11.28
N GLY A 85 -4.58 13.36 -10.56
CA GLY A 85 -3.57 12.31 -10.51
C GLY A 85 -4.09 11.06 -9.81
N PHE A 86 -4.85 11.25 -8.73
CA PHE A 86 -5.49 10.14 -8.02
C PHE A 86 -6.46 9.39 -8.94
N ALA A 87 -7.30 10.12 -9.66
CA ALA A 87 -8.25 9.50 -10.58
C ALA A 87 -7.55 8.71 -11.69
N ASP A 88 -6.52 9.30 -12.30
CA ASP A 88 -5.76 8.62 -13.35
C ASP A 88 -5.04 7.40 -12.82
N PHE A 89 -4.47 7.50 -11.62
CA PHE A 89 -3.78 6.38 -11.00
C PHE A 89 -4.74 5.21 -10.75
N VAL A 90 -5.91 5.49 -10.17
CA VAL A 90 -6.90 4.46 -9.87
C VAL A 90 -7.41 3.79 -11.14
N GLU A 91 -7.64 4.60 -12.19
CA GLU A 91 -8.13 4.08 -13.48
C GLU A 91 -7.18 3.06 -14.08
N ARG A 92 -5.88 3.19 -13.81
CA ARG A 92 -4.84 2.34 -14.42
C ARG A 92 -4.45 1.13 -13.58
N ILE A 93 -5.07 0.92 -12.43
CA ILE A 93 -4.75 -0.22 -11.58
C ILE A 93 -5.16 -1.50 -12.30
N PRO A 94 -4.21 -2.43 -12.56
CA PRO A 94 -4.53 -3.65 -13.30
C PRO A 94 -5.19 -4.69 -12.39
N GLN A 95 -6.13 -5.45 -12.95
CA GLN A 95 -6.62 -6.62 -12.25
C GLN A 95 -5.46 -7.58 -12.00
N PRO A 96 -5.46 -8.33 -10.92
CA PRO A 96 -6.53 -8.51 -9.91
C PRO A 96 -6.43 -7.54 -8.74
N LEU A 97 -5.72 -6.44 -8.88
CA LEU A 97 -5.61 -5.43 -7.85
C LEU A 97 -6.75 -4.42 -7.98
N GLY A 98 -7.04 -3.74 -6.88
CA GLY A 98 -8.03 -2.68 -6.84
C GLY A 98 -7.80 -1.80 -5.64
N ILE A 99 -8.58 -0.74 -5.54
CA ILE A 99 -8.51 0.20 -4.42
C ILE A 99 -9.62 -0.14 -3.43
N GLY A 100 -9.27 -0.11 -2.16
CA GLY A 100 -10.24 -0.25 -1.07
C GLY A 100 -9.75 0.52 0.13
N LYS A 101 -10.23 0.16 1.33
CA LYS A 101 -9.84 0.83 2.56
C LYS A 101 -8.93 -0.06 3.39
N ILE A 102 -7.85 0.51 3.87
CA ILE A 102 -6.89 -0.15 4.74
C ILE A 102 -6.95 0.54 6.10
N THR A 103 -7.05 -0.23 7.18
CA THR A 103 -7.04 0.29 8.53
C THR A 103 -5.61 0.38 9.02
N LEU A 104 -5.19 1.57 9.41
CA LEU A 104 -3.85 1.82 9.98
C LEU A 104 -3.85 1.52 11.48
N GLN A 105 -2.64 1.43 12.05
CA GLN A 105 -2.50 1.10 13.46
C GLN A 105 -3.12 2.13 14.40
N ASP A 106 -3.27 3.37 13.94
CA ASP A 106 -3.90 4.44 14.73
C ASP A 106 -5.42 4.48 14.55
N GLY A 107 -5.99 3.54 13.80
CA GLY A 107 -7.42 3.44 13.57
C GLY A 107 -7.93 4.19 12.34
N ARG A 108 -7.11 5.02 11.72
CA ARG A 108 -7.53 5.71 10.49
C ARG A 108 -7.70 4.69 9.36
N LYS A 109 -8.66 4.97 8.47
CA LYS A 109 -8.85 4.18 7.26
C LYS A 109 -8.46 5.03 6.07
N VAL A 110 -7.57 4.49 5.25
CA VAL A 110 -7.08 5.18 4.06
C VAL A 110 -7.25 4.29 2.85
N SER A 111 -7.28 4.89 1.67
CA SER A 111 -7.29 4.12 0.43
C SER A 111 -5.99 3.36 0.27
N GLY A 112 -6.05 2.17 -0.31
CA GLY A 112 -4.86 1.37 -0.59
C GLY A 112 -5.21 0.19 -1.45
N PHE A 113 -4.17 -0.53 -1.92
CA PHE A 113 -4.38 -1.67 -2.78
C PHE A 113 -4.90 -2.86 -2.01
N LEU A 114 -5.97 -3.43 -2.51
CA LEU A 114 -6.48 -4.75 -2.13
C LEU A 114 -6.49 -5.61 -3.39
N CYS A 115 -6.83 -6.88 -3.25
CA CYS A 115 -6.82 -7.78 -4.40
C CYS A 115 -8.04 -8.68 -4.41
N GLU A 116 -8.38 -9.14 -5.62
CA GLU A 116 -9.35 -10.23 -5.76
C GLU A 116 -8.70 -11.54 -5.32
N ALA A 117 -9.51 -12.49 -4.89
CA ALA A 117 -9.02 -13.77 -4.35
C ALA A 117 -8.09 -14.51 -5.31
N VAL A 118 -8.31 -14.37 -6.61
CA VAL A 118 -7.49 -15.06 -7.62
C VAL A 118 -6.02 -14.65 -7.55
N ALA A 119 -5.72 -13.45 -7.05
CA ALA A 119 -4.33 -12.99 -6.93
C ALA A 119 -3.51 -13.84 -5.97
N LEU A 120 -4.18 -14.55 -5.06
CA LEU A 120 -3.49 -15.36 -4.05
C LEU A 120 -3.06 -16.73 -4.57
N GLU A 121 -3.47 -17.10 -5.78
CA GLU A 121 -3.04 -18.37 -6.38
C GLU A 121 -1.54 -18.32 -6.63
N GLY A 122 -0.81 -19.25 -6.02
CA GLY A 122 0.64 -19.28 -6.12
C GLY A 122 1.38 -18.21 -5.32
N ALA A 123 0.67 -17.34 -4.61
CA ALA A 123 1.30 -16.28 -3.82
C ALA A 123 1.94 -16.86 -2.55
N THR A 124 2.98 -16.20 -2.07
CA THR A 124 3.71 -16.61 -0.88
C THR A 124 3.39 -15.66 0.26
N ASP A 125 2.97 -16.22 1.41
CA ASP A 125 2.74 -15.42 2.62
C ASP A 125 4.09 -14.94 3.17
N ILE A 126 4.30 -13.63 3.16
CA ILE A 126 5.53 -13.01 3.64
C ILE A 126 5.27 -12.13 4.86
N THR A 127 4.15 -12.34 5.55
CA THR A 127 3.73 -11.52 6.69
C THR A 127 4.80 -11.45 7.78
N VAL A 128 5.57 -12.53 7.97
CA VAL A 128 6.60 -12.59 9.00
C VAL A 128 7.67 -11.50 8.80
N HIS A 129 7.86 -11.03 7.59
CA HIS A 129 8.83 -9.97 7.29
C HIS A 129 8.29 -8.58 7.62
N THR A 130 7.00 -8.43 7.88
CA THR A 130 6.30 -7.20 8.25
C THR A 130 6.39 -6.06 7.22
N GLY A 131 7.01 -6.27 6.09
CA GLY A 131 7.11 -5.27 5.05
C GLY A 131 7.87 -5.75 3.84
N TRP A 132 7.62 -5.10 2.71
CA TRP A 132 8.21 -5.48 1.43
C TRP A 132 9.74 -5.31 1.42
N ARG A 133 10.25 -4.19 1.96
CA ARG A 133 11.69 -3.95 1.98
C ARG A 133 12.42 -5.01 2.80
N ASN A 134 11.84 -5.43 3.93
CA ASN A 134 12.45 -6.46 4.76
C ASN A 134 12.49 -7.79 4.03
N TYR A 135 11.45 -8.10 3.28
CA TYR A 135 11.40 -9.34 2.50
C TYR A 135 12.46 -9.34 1.40
N LEU A 136 12.68 -8.19 0.75
CA LEU A 136 13.65 -8.08 -0.35
C LEU A 136 15.10 -8.03 0.14
N ALA A 137 15.32 -7.69 1.40
CA ALA A 137 16.67 -7.54 1.95
C ALA A 137 17.40 -8.89 2.05
#